data_4747fd1b59906bedb4aad46c979b9785
#
_entry.id   4747fd1b59906bedb4aad46c979b9785
#
_cell.length_a   1.000
_cell.length_b   1.000
_cell.length_c   1.000
_cell.angle_alpha   90.00
_cell.angle_beta   90.00
_cell.angle_gamma   90.00
#
_symmetry.space_group_name_H-M   'P 1'
#
loop_
_entity.id
_entity.type
_entity.pdbx_description
1 polymer ?
#
loop_
_entity_poly.entity_id
_entity_poly.type
_entity_poly.pdbx_seq_one_letter_code
_entity_poly.pdbx_strand_id
1 'polypeptide(L)'
;MTAAEVTEALASGELPGRVWIYSNYHCNLACSYCLTESSPRSERRQLTAEQMLTIAIEAKALGFTGIGVTGGEPMLLPWLPETVAMMAEHLPIILLTNGTLLGGDRFERAAPLAHRNVAVQISLDSHLPDLNDMARGPDNFDKVVAVVPRLIVAGIRVRIATTTGGALDSPTLEPLRDLVRSLGVRDEDHIIRPIVRRGRADERDLGVFAIARDIPSELTIAADGAFWGSFGPTVRAGRLDTDLLLTRTILPLSVPASALLATVRGLPEGADASLGIR
;
A
#
# COMPACT_ATOMS: atom_id res chain seq x y z
N MET A 1 25.19 7.71 7.20
CA MET A 1 24.10 8.63 7.59
C MET A 1 23.67 8.31 9.00
N THR A 2 23.35 9.32 9.79
CA THR A 2 22.92 9.23 11.20
C THR A 2 21.40 9.42 11.32
N ALA A 3 20.82 9.06 12.45
CA ALA A 3 19.40 9.33 12.73
C ALA A 3 19.07 10.84 12.67
N ALA A 4 20.00 11.70 13.11
CA ALA A 4 19.83 13.15 13.08
C ALA A 4 19.74 13.68 11.63
N GLU A 5 20.59 13.18 10.73
CA GLU A 5 20.52 13.54 9.30
C GLU A 5 19.22 13.09 8.64
N VAL A 6 18.68 11.91 9.03
CA VAL A 6 17.37 11.43 8.56
C VAL A 6 16.27 12.37 9.02
N THR A 7 16.28 12.77 10.31
CA THR A 7 15.29 13.72 10.86
C THR A 7 15.34 15.07 10.14
N GLU A 8 16.52 15.58 9.86
CA GLU A 8 16.70 16.82 9.10
C GLU A 8 16.19 16.69 7.65
N ALA A 9 16.48 15.56 6.97
CA ALA A 9 16.01 15.29 5.62
C ALA A 9 14.48 15.17 5.53
N LEU A 10 13.84 14.57 6.53
CA LEU A 10 12.38 14.53 6.65
C LEU A 10 11.79 15.93 6.90
N ALA A 11 12.40 16.71 7.79
CA ALA A 11 11.94 18.06 8.12
C ALA A 11 12.09 19.03 6.95
N SER A 12 13.14 18.89 6.13
CA SER A 12 13.39 19.71 4.93
C SER A 12 12.58 19.26 3.71
N GLY A 13 11.97 18.08 3.74
CA GLY A 13 11.27 17.50 2.58
C GLY A 13 12.21 16.83 1.57
N GLU A 14 13.49 16.65 1.88
CA GLU A 14 14.43 15.85 1.07
C GLU A 14 14.00 14.38 1.00
N LEU A 15 13.46 13.86 2.11
CA LEU A 15 12.77 12.57 2.15
C LEU A 15 11.27 12.78 2.32
N PRO A 16 10.42 11.99 1.60
CA PRO A 16 9.00 11.95 1.84
C PRO A 16 8.66 11.50 3.26
N GLY A 17 7.68 12.15 3.87
CA GLY A 17 7.29 11.89 5.25
C GLY A 17 6.49 10.60 5.48
N ARG A 18 6.38 9.71 4.49
CA ARG A 18 5.62 8.46 4.63
C ARG A 18 6.55 7.25 4.65
N VAL A 19 6.27 6.32 5.57
CA VAL A 19 6.83 4.97 5.56
C VAL A 19 5.73 3.96 5.21
N TRP A 20 6.05 3.00 4.35
CA TRP A 20 5.17 1.90 3.97
C TRP A 20 5.52 0.64 4.75
N ILE A 21 4.51 -0.10 5.16
CA ILE A 21 4.62 -1.40 5.82
C ILE A 21 3.90 -2.44 4.97
N TYR A 22 4.65 -3.37 4.41
CA TYR A 22 4.11 -4.58 3.78
C TYR A 22 3.95 -5.65 4.86
N SER A 23 2.75 -5.74 5.43
CA SER A 23 2.45 -6.61 6.57
C SER A 23 2.65 -8.09 6.27
N ASN A 24 2.37 -8.51 5.03
CA ASN A 24 2.46 -9.90 4.56
C ASN A 24 2.57 -9.96 3.04
N TYR A 25 2.90 -11.15 2.48
CA TYR A 25 2.95 -11.36 1.03
C TYR A 25 1.77 -12.16 0.48
N HIS A 26 1.13 -13.01 1.27
CA HIS A 26 0.01 -13.81 0.77
C HIS A 26 -1.28 -12.97 0.70
N CYS A 27 -2.16 -13.36 -0.23
CA CYS A 27 -3.43 -12.69 -0.50
C CYS A 27 -4.49 -13.75 -0.79
N ASN A 28 -5.74 -13.46 -0.47
CA ASN A 28 -6.87 -14.31 -0.88
C ASN A 28 -7.31 -14.09 -2.33
N LEU A 29 -6.76 -13.08 -3.01
CA LEU A 29 -6.96 -12.79 -4.43
C LEU A 29 -5.66 -12.95 -5.23
N ALA A 30 -5.79 -12.95 -6.57
CA ALA A 30 -4.67 -13.01 -7.51
C ALA A 30 -4.89 -12.02 -8.66
N CYS A 31 -5.03 -10.73 -8.33
CA CYS A 31 -5.35 -9.67 -9.30
C CYS A 31 -4.38 -9.66 -10.48
N SER A 32 -4.91 -9.38 -11.69
CA SER A 32 -4.18 -9.47 -12.95
C SER A 32 -2.98 -8.52 -13.07
N TYR A 33 -2.99 -7.43 -12.30
CA TYR A 33 -1.96 -6.37 -12.31
C TYR A 33 -1.21 -6.25 -10.98
N CYS A 34 -1.24 -7.27 -10.13
CA CYS A 34 -0.63 -7.20 -8.80
C CYS A 34 0.88 -6.99 -8.87
N LEU A 35 1.37 -5.89 -8.31
CA LEU A 35 2.77 -5.49 -8.30
C LEU A 35 3.66 -6.52 -7.57
N THR A 36 3.15 -7.09 -6.48
CA THR A 36 3.87 -8.01 -5.61
C THR A 36 3.67 -9.48 -5.99
N GLU A 37 2.84 -9.77 -6.98
CA GLU A 37 2.42 -11.13 -7.38
C GLU A 37 1.77 -11.95 -6.25
N SER A 38 1.23 -11.25 -5.26
CA SER A 38 0.53 -11.89 -4.14
C SER A 38 -0.63 -12.74 -4.61
N SER A 39 -0.84 -13.87 -3.94
CA SER A 39 -1.86 -14.86 -4.28
C SER A 39 -2.15 -15.77 -3.08
N PRO A 40 -3.20 -16.62 -3.14
CA PRO A 40 -3.42 -17.66 -2.12
C PRO A 40 -2.29 -18.70 -2.00
N ARG A 41 -1.40 -18.77 -2.99
CA ARG A 41 -0.25 -19.68 -3.02
C ARG A 41 1.06 -19.04 -2.58
N SER A 42 1.07 -17.71 -2.37
CA SER A 42 2.26 -17.00 -1.91
C SER A 42 2.66 -17.44 -0.52
N GLU A 43 3.96 -17.47 -0.24
CA GLU A 43 4.48 -17.81 1.08
C GLU A 43 3.90 -16.89 2.18
N ARG A 44 3.66 -17.48 3.34
CA ARG A 44 3.14 -16.76 4.52
C ARG A 44 4.26 -16.09 5.30
N ARG A 45 5.06 -15.27 4.63
CA ARG A 45 6.02 -14.37 5.29
C ARG A 45 5.31 -13.09 5.68
N GLN A 46 5.47 -12.67 6.92
CA GLN A 46 4.77 -11.52 7.49
C GLN A 46 5.57 -10.87 8.62
N LEU A 47 5.31 -9.61 8.85
CA LEU A 47 5.76 -8.91 10.05
C LEU A 47 4.91 -9.35 11.25
N THR A 48 5.45 -9.20 12.46
CA THR A 48 4.67 -9.37 13.69
C THR A 48 3.97 -8.06 14.09
N ALA A 49 2.95 -8.16 14.93
CA ALA A 49 2.28 -6.99 15.51
C ALA A 49 3.26 -6.08 16.27
N GLU A 50 4.18 -6.68 17.04
CA GLU A 50 5.22 -5.97 17.78
C GLU A 50 6.17 -5.21 16.85
N GLN A 51 6.64 -5.84 15.75
CA GLN A 51 7.50 -5.17 14.78
C GLN A 51 6.78 -3.97 14.15
N MET A 52 5.51 -4.12 13.76
CA MET A 52 4.74 -3.05 13.16
C MET A 52 4.54 -1.87 14.13
N LEU A 53 4.23 -2.16 15.40
CA LEU A 53 4.08 -1.12 16.42
C LEU A 53 5.42 -0.42 16.70
N THR A 54 6.52 -1.16 16.80
CA THR A 54 7.87 -0.58 16.98
C THR A 54 8.22 0.34 15.80
N ILE A 55 7.93 -0.07 14.56
CA ILE A 55 8.14 0.77 13.38
C ILE A 55 7.35 2.08 13.50
N ALA A 56 6.09 2.04 13.95
CA ALA A 56 5.27 3.25 14.11
C ALA A 56 5.84 4.23 15.17
N ILE A 57 6.30 3.71 16.30
CA ILE A 57 6.92 4.49 17.38
C ILE A 57 8.22 5.15 16.88
N GLU A 58 9.09 4.37 16.25
CA GLU A 58 10.38 4.86 15.76
C GLU A 58 10.21 5.80 14.56
N ALA A 59 9.22 5.55 13.68
CA ALA A 59 8.89 6.45 12.57
C ALA A 59 8.48 7.84 13.09
N LYS A 60 7.62 7.91 14.12
CA LYS A 60 7.28 9.19 14.76
C LYS A 60 8.50 9.87 15.35
N ALA A 61 9.36 9.13 16.05
CA ALA A 61 10.57 9.67 16.68
C ALA A 61 11.57 10.23 15.65
N LEU A 62 11.65 9.63 14.46
CA LEU A 62 12.51 10.10 13.35
C LEU A 62 11.90 11.29 12.60
N GLY A 63 10.62 11.60 12.75
CA GLY A 63 9.95 12.73 12.08
C GLY A 63 9.13 12.34 10.85
N PHE A 64 8.86 11.05 10.62
CA PHE A 64 7.85 10.66 9.63
C PHE A 64 6.48 11.19 10.03
N THR A 65 5.65 11.48 9.04
CA THR A 65 4.34 12.12 9.22
C THR A 65 3.14 11.22 8.90
N GLY A 66 3.38 10.01 8.41
CA GLY A 66 2.32 9.05 8.10
C GLY A 66 2.83 7.66 7.77
N ILE A 67 1.94 6.69 7.89
CA ILE A 67 2.21 5.29 7.60
C ILE A 67 1.20 4.77 6.57
N GLY A 68 1.71 4.08 5.54
CA GLY A 68 0.90 3.25 4.66
C GLY A 68 1.03 1.78 5.07
N VAL A 69 -0.06 1.12 5.39
CA VAL A 69 -0.08 -0.34 5.65
C VAL A 69 -0.68 -1.04 4.46
N THR A 70 0.04 -1.99 3.92
CA THR A 70 -0.35 -2.78 2.75
C THR A 70 0.22 -4.20 2.87
N GLY A 71 0.31 -4.92 1.75
CA GLY A 71 0.87 -6.26 1.69
C GLY A 71 0.27 -7.04 0.52
N GLY A 72 0.11 -8.35 0.68
CA GLY A 72 -0.81 -9.14 -0.14
C GLY A 72 -2.24 -8.75 0.21
N GLU A 73 -2.76 -9.31 1.30
CA GLU A 73 -4.00 -8.84 1.92
C GLU A 73 -3.80 -8.75 3.45
N PRO A 74 -3.67 -7.51 3.96
CA PRO A 74 -3.45 -7.30 5.38
C PRO A 74 -4.53 -7.87 6.29
N MET A 75 -5.80 -7.84 5.87
CA MET A 75 -6.94 -8.31 6.66
C MET A 75 -6.99 -9.84 6.83
N LEU A 76 -6.08 -10.59 6.22
CA LEU A 76 -5.83 -11.99 6.53
C LEU A 76 -5.19 -12.19 7.91
N LEU A 77 -4.53 -11.16 8.45
CA LEU A 77 -3.91 -11.18 9.77
C LEU A 77 -4.96 -10.81 10.83
N PRO A 78 -5.38 -11.76 11.70
CA PRO A 78 -6.48 -11.51 12.65
C PRO A 78 -6.23 -10.35 13.61
N TRP A 79 -4.99 -10.12 13.99
CA TRP A 79 -4.53 -9.12 14.94
C TRP A 79 -4.32 -7.72 14.32
N LEU A 80 -4.41 -7.61 12.99
CA LEU A 80 -4.02 -6.38 12.30
C LEU A 80 -4.89 -5.16 12.65
N PRO A 81 -6.23 -5.25 12.73
CA PRO A 81 -7.06 -4.09 13.02
C PRO A 81 -6.68 -3.42 14.34
N GLU A 82 -6.48 -4.18 15.40
CA GLU A 82 -6.06 -3.69 16.71
C GLU A 82 -4.66 -3.08 16.65
N THR A 83 -3.74 -3.73 15.95
CA THR A 83 -2.38 -3.20 15.77
C THR A 83 -2.39 -1.88 15.00
N VAL A 84 -3.18 -1.77 13.94
CA VAL A 84 -3.34 -0.51 13.19
C VAL A 84 -3.91 0.60 14.09
N ALA A 85 -4.90 0.30 14.93
CA ALA A 85 -5.44 1.26 15.89
C ALA A 85 -4.38 1.74 16.89
N MET A 86 -3.56 0.81 17.45
CA MET A 86 -2.44 1.18 18.34
C MET A 86 -1.38 2.03 17.61
N MET A 87 -1.03 1.69 16.39
CA MET A 87 -0.09 2.48 15.58
C MET A 87 -0.63 3.88 15.29
N ALA A 88 -1.95 4.02 15.13
CA ALA A 88 -2.63 5.28 14.84
C ALA A 88 -2.61 6.28 15.99
N GLU A 89 -2.29 5.85 17.21
CA GLU A 89 -1.98 6.74 18.33
C GLU A 89 -0.66 7.52 18.13
N HIS A 90 0.21 7.01 17.28
CA HIS A 90 1.50 7.62 16.96
C HIS A 90 1.47 8.45 15.69
N LEU A 91 0.94 7.92 14.59
CA LEU A 91 0.94 8.56 13.28
C LEU A 91 -0.36 8.27 12.50
N PRO A 92 -0.81 9.16 11.60
CA PRO A 92 -1.90 8.87 10.67
C PRO A 92 -1.59 7.64 9.81
N ILE A 93 -2.60 6.78 9.60
CA ILE A 93 -2.46 5.53 8.86
C ILE A 93 -3.44 5.47 7.68
N ILE A 94 -2.94 4.99 6.55
CA ILE A 94 -3.76 4.52 5.43
C ILE A 94 -3.56 3.02 5.33
N LEU A 95 -4.62 2.24 5.61
CA LEU A 95 -4.64 0.79 5.46
C LEU A 95 -5.22 0.43 4.08
N LEU A 96 -4.43 -0.22 3.24
CA LEU A 96 -4.84 -0.70 1.92
C LEU A 96 -5.33 -2.16 2.02
N THR A 97 -6.50 -2.42 1.48
CA THR A 97 -7.11 -3.76 1.46
C THR A 97 -7.92 -3.98 0.18
N ASN A 98 -8.13 -5.24 -0.19
CA ASN A 98 -9.05 -5.58 -1.27
C ASN A 98 -10.52 -5.53 -0.83
N GLY A 99 -10.81 -5.35 0.45
CA GLY A 99 -12.15 -5.17 1.02
C GLY A 99 -12.95 -6.46 1.22
N THR A 100 -12.57 -7.57 0.60
CA THR A 100 -13.39 -8.81 0.58
C THR A 100 -13.53 -9.49 1.94
N LEU A 101 -12.66 -9.15 2.89
CA LEU A 101 -12.62 -9.75 4.23
C LEU A 101 -13.23 -8.85 5.31
N LEU A 102 -13.88 -7.76 4.91
CA LEU A 102 -14.49 -6.78 5.82
C LEU A 102 -16.02 -6.98 5.98
N GLY A 103 -16.62 -7.96 5.30
CA GLY A 103 -18.05 -8.24 5.33
C GLY A 103 -18.42 -9.51 6.09
N GLY A 104 -19.74 -9.81 6.15
CA GLY A 104 -20.30 -10.99 6.82
C GLY A 104 -19.91 -11.07 8.29
N ASP A 105 -19.61 -12.26 8.77
CA ASP A 105 -19.20 -12.54 10.17
C ASP A 105 -17.87 -11.87 10.59
N ARG A 106 -17.13 -11.33 9.62
CA ARG A 106 -15.86 -10.64 9.87
C ARG A 106 -15.99 -9.14 10.03
N PHE A 107 -17.19 -8.59 9.85
CA PHE A 107 -17.43 -7.15 9.90
C PHE A 107 -17.00 -6.53 11.24
N GLU A 108 -17.33 -7.19 12.35
CA GLU A 108 -17.00 -6.72 13.70
C GLU A 108 -15.47 -6.59 13.93
N ARG A 109 -14.66 -7.35 13.20
CA ARG A 109 -13.20 -7.22 13.27
C ARG A 109 -12.67 -5.90 12.75
N ALA A 110 -13.46 -5.17 11.97
CA ALA A 110 -13.09 -3.85 11.48
C ALA A 110 -13.29 -2.73 12.52
N ALA A 111 -13.99 -2.99 13.62
CA ALA A 111 -14.34 -1.96 14.62
C ALA A 111 -13.14 -1.13 15.13
N PRO A 112 -11.94 -1.70 15.42
CA PRO A 112 -10.78 -0.92 15.83
C PRO A 112 -10.31 0.10 14.79
N LEU A 113 -10.67 -0.08 13.50
CA LEU A 113 -10.33 0.83 12.41
C LEU A 113 -11.18 2.12 12.41
N ALA A 114 -12.24 2.20 13.23
CA ALA A 114 -13.01 3.42 13.47
C ALA A 114 -12.22 4.40 14.37
N HIS A 115 -11.02 4.75 13.93
CA HIS A 115 -10.09 5.63 14.63
C HIS A 115 -9.85 6.88 13.80
N ARG A 116 -9.82 8.07 14.45
CA ARG A 116 -9.69 9.38 13.76
C ARG A 116 -8.48 9.50 12.83
N ASN A 117 -7.40 8.79 13.15
CA ASN A 117 -6.15 8.80 12.40
C ASN A 117 -6.04 7.61 11.42
N VAL A 118 -7.09 6.83 11.19
CA VAL A 118 -7.09 5.70 10.25
C VAL A 118 -8.01 6.01 9.07
N ALA A 119 -7.54 5.74 7.87
CA ALA A 119 -8.34 5.65 6.67
C ALA A 119 -8.15 4.26 6.04
N VAL A 120 -9.25 3.59 5.72
CA VAL A 120 -9.25 2.30 5.04
C VAL A 120 -9.42 2.53 3.55
N GLN A 121 -8.41 2.22 2.76
CA GLN A 121 -8.43 2.35 1.31
C GLN A 121 -8.74 1.02 0.67
N ILE A 122 -9.92 0.94 0.04
CA ILE A 122 -10.43 -0.27 -0.62
C ILE A 122 -10.29 -0.11 -2.13
N SER A 123 -9.93 -1.19 -2.79
CA SER A 123 -9.73 -1.19 -4.24
C SER A 123 -11.02 -1.54 -4.98
N LEU A 124 -11.40 -0.69 -5.96
CA LEU A 124 -12.53 -0.89 -6.87
C LEU A 124 -12.18 -0.27 -8.23
N ASP A 125 -12.10 -1.09 -9.28
CA ASP A 125 -11.49 -0.67 -10.54
C ASP A 125 -12.51 -0.40 -11.65
N SER A 126 -13.76 -0.85 -11.51
CA SER A 126 -14.83 -0.65 -12.49
C SER A 126 -16.19 -0.54 -11.81
N HIS A 127 -17.10 0.20 -12.45
CA HIS A 127 -18.53 0.20 -12.11
C HIS A 127 -19.28 -1.02 -12.65
N LEU A 128 -18.65 -1.79 -13.55
CA LEU A 128 -19.20 -3.02 -14.11
C LEU A 128 -18.63 -4.22 -13.34
N PRO A 129 -19.49 -5.07 -12.73
CA PRO A 129 -19.07 -6.23 -11.96
C PRO A 129 -18.09 -7.13 -12.71
N ASP A 130 -18.43 -7.51 -13.93
CA ASP A 130 -17.63 -8.42 -14.74
C ASP A 130 -16.22 -7.90 -15.02
N LEU A 131 -16.08 -6.59 -15.30
CA LEU A 131 -14.79 -5.97 -15.56
C LEU A 131 -13.95 -5.84 -14.29
N ASN A 132 -14.56 -5.49 -13.17
CA ASN A 132 -13.89 -5.45 -11.88
C ASN A 132 -13.38 -6.84 -11.49
N ASP A 133 -14.23 -7.83 -11.60
CA ASP A 133 -13.95 -9.20 -11.16
C ASP A 133 -12.95 -9.92 -12.09
N MET A 134 -12.98 -9.61 -13.38
CA MET A 134 -11.95 -10.07 -14.33
C MET A 134 -10.55 -9.58 -13.92
N ALA A 135 -10.42 -8.36 -13.40
CA ALA A 135 -9.16 -7.80 -12.98
C ALA A 135 -8.74 -8.28 -11.57
N ARG A 136 -9.70 -8.44 -10.65
CA ARG A 136 -9.43 -8.64 -9.23
C ARG A 136 -9.73 -10.05 -8.71
N GLY A 137 -10.71 -10.72 -9.30
CA GLY A 137 -11.18 -12.05 -8.90
C GLY A 137 -12.68 -12.07 -8.63
N PRO A 138 -13.29 -13.27 -8.66
CA PRO A 138 -14.74 -13.42 -8.61
C PRO A 138 -15.35 -12.87 -7.31
N ASP A 139 -16.56 -12.33 -7.44
CA ASP A 139 -17.37 -11.73 -6.36
C ASP A 139 -16.67 -10.57 -5.60
N ASN A 140 -15.60 -10.01 -6.14
CA ASN A 140 -14.93 -8.87 -5.50
C ASN A 140 -15.82 -7.62 -5.53
N PHE A 141 -16.46 -7.35 -6.67
CA PHE A 141 -17.34 -6.19 -6.84
C PHE A 141 -18.45 -6.18 -5.81
N ASP A 142 -19.24 -7.24 -5.75
CA ASP A 142 -20.41 -7.33 -4.86
C ASP A 142 -20.01 -7.20 -3.38
N LYS A 143 -18.90 -7.85 -2.99
CA LYS A 143 -18.37 -7.76 -1.62
C LYS A 143 -17.97 -6.34 -1.24
N VAL A 144 -17.30 -5.63 -2.16
CA VAL A 144 -16.85 -4.25 -1.92
C VAL A 144 -18.03 -3.29 -1.87
N VAL A 145 -18.93 -3.34 -2.84
CA VAL A 145 -20.12 -2.47 -2.90
C VAL A 145 -21.02 -2.66 -1.68
N ALA A 146 -21.17 -3.90 -1.22
CA ALA A 146 -21.97 -4.19 -0.03
C ALA A 146 -21.33 -3.71 1.28
N VAL A 147 -20.00 -3.73 1.39
CA VAL A 147 -19.34 -3.42 2.67
C VAL A 147 -19.02 -1.95 2.87
N VAL A 148 -18.71 -1.20 1.80
CA VAL A 148 -18.29 0.21 1.89
C VAL A 148 -19.30 1.09 2.66
N PRO A 149 -20.59 1.12 2.34
CA PRO A 149 -21.55 1.93 3.09
C PRO A 149 -21.66 1.53 4.57
N ARG A 150 -21.53 0.24 4.86
CA ARG A 150 -21.57 -0.27 6.24
C ARG A 150 -20.38 0.21 7.07
N LEU A 151 -19.18 0.21 6.48
CA LEU A 151 -17.97 0.73 7.13
C LEU A 151 -18.10 2.23 7.45
N ILE A 152 -18.64 3.00 6.50
CA ILE A 152 -18.88 4.45 6.70
C ILE A 152 -19.87 4.68 7.85
N VAL A 153 -20.98 3.92 7.89
CA VAL A 153 -21.96 4.00 8.98
C VAL A 153 -21.34 3.60 10.33
N ALA A 154 -20.40 2.66 10.32
CA ALA A 154 -19.64 2.28 11.53
C ALA A 154 -18.57 3.31 11.96
N GLY A 155 -18.47 4.47 11.28
CA GLY A 155 -17.53 5.54 11.61
C GLY A 155 -16.13 5.33 11.06
N ILE A 156 -15.92 4.37 10.16
CA ILE A 156 -14.63 4.13 9.52
C ILE A 156 -14.50 5.06 8.31
N ARG A 157 -13.42 5.84 8.24
CA ARG A 157 -13.11 6.63 7.05
C ARG A 157 -12.71 5.70 5.91
N VAL A 158 -13.52 5.64 4.86
CA VAL A 158 -13.26 4.83 3.67
C VAL A 158 -12.74 5.70 2.54
N ARG A 159 -11.72 5.21 1.84
CA ARG A 159 -11.21 5.71 0.57
C ARG A 159 -11.36 4.63 -0.48
N ILE A 160 -11.59 5.01 -1.72
CA ILE A 160 -11.56 4.07 -2.85
C ILE A 160 -10.33 4.34 -3.70
N ALA A 161 -9.61 3.27 -4.05
CA ALA A 161 -8.53 3.33 -5.01
C ALA A 161 -8.92 2.57 -6.27
N THR A 162 -8.95 3.29 -7.39
CA THR A 162 -9.14 2.75 -8.72
C THR A 162 -7.80 2.68 -9.44
N THR A 163 -7.51 1.52 -10.00
CA THR A 163 -6.31 1.31 -10.82
C THR A 163 -6.75 1.08 -12.27
N THR A 164 -6.24 1.88 -13.18
CA THR A 164 -6.67 1.86 -14.61
C THR A 164 -5.47 1.79 -15.57
N GLY A 165 -5.66 1.12 -16.71
CA GLY A 165 -4.71 1.17 -17.84
C GLY A 165 -4.97 2.33 -18.80
N GLY A 166 -6.06 3.07 -18.60
CA GLY A 166 -6.45 4.23 -19.42
C GLY A 166 -5.97 5.57 -18.84
N ALA A 167 -6.36 6.67 -19.51
CA ALA A 167 -6.10 8.00 -19.00
C ALA A 167 -6.85 8.27 -17.69
N LEU A 168 -6.18 8.94 -16.73
CA LEU A 168 -6.69 9.14 -15.37
C LEU A 168 -7.88 10.11 -15.30
N ASP A 169 -8.01 10.97 -16.29
CA ASP A 169 -9.08 11.97 -16.45
C ASP A 169 -10.12 11.57 -17.52
N SER A 170 -10.09 10.32 -17.96
CA SER A 170 -11.00 9.82 -18.99
C SER A 170 -12.47 9.97 -18.57
N PRO A 171 -13.35 10.51 -19.44
CA PRO A 171 -14.79 10.53 -19.21
C PRO A 171 -15.40 9.14 -18.99
N THR A 172 -14.74 8.07 -19.44
CA THR A 172 -15.17 6.69 -19.22
C THR A 172 -15.15 6.29 -17.75
N LEU A 173 -14.51 7.08 -16.88
CA LEU A 173 -14.47 6.87 -15.43
C LEU A 173 -15.64 7.53 -14.69
N GLU A 174 -16.44 8.37 -15.35
CA GLU A 174 -17.57 9.05 -14.67
C GLU A 174 -18.60 8.08 -14.07
N PRO A 175 -19.04 7.00 -14.75
CA PRO A 175 -19.96 6.04 -14.12
C PRO A 175 -19.36 5.37 -12.86
N LEU A 176 -18.04 5.19 -12.80
CA LEU A 176 -17.37 4.69 -11.61
C LEU A 176 -17.32 5.75 -10.50
N ARG A 177 -17.08 7.03 -10.84
CA ARG A 177 -17.13 8.14 -9.87
C ARG A 177 -18.52 8.26 -9.27
N ASP A 178 -19.56 8.15 -10.10
CA ASP A 178 -20.96 8.19 -9.64
C ASP A 178 -21.27 7.00 -8.71
N LEU A 179 -20.83 5.80 -9.05
CA LEU A 179 -20.96 4.64 -8.16
C LEU A 179 -20.26 4.92 -6.81
N VAL A 180 -19.02 5.38 -6.83
CA VAL A 180 -18.23 5.65 -5.61
C VAL A 180 -18.94 6.70 -4.73
N ARG A 181 -19.48 7.79 -5.32
CA ARG A 181 -20.29 8.77 -4.60
C ARG A 181 -21.55 8.14 -4.00
N SER A 182 -22.22 7.28 -4.76
CA SER A 182 -23.46 6.60 -4.28
C SER A 182 -23.19 5.67 -3.08
N LEU A 183 -21.97 5.16 -2.93
CA LEU A 183 -21.53 4.39 -1.76
C LEU A 183 -21.23 5.27 -0.54
N GLY A 184 -21.32 6.60 -0.65
CA GLY A 184 -21.04 7.55 0.43
C GLY A 184 -19.58 7.96 0.56
N VAL A 185 -18.74 7.65 -0.41
CA VAL A 185 -17.32 8.07 -0.42
C VAL A 185 -17.21 9.46 -1.05
N ARG A 186 -16.43 10.35 -0.43
CA ARG A 186 -16.22 11.72 -0.90
C ARG A 186 -15.27 11.73 -2.11
N ASP A 187 -15.41 12.72 -2.98
CA ASP A 187 -14.56 12.84 -4.19
C ASP A 187 -13.06 12.89 -3.86
N GLU A 188 -12.68 13.60 -2.78
CA GLU A 188 -11.29 13.65 -2.33
C GLU A 188 -10.74 12.32 -1.78
N ASP A 189 -11.61 11.39 -1.43
CA ASP A 189 -11.27 10.04 -0.97
C ASP A 189 -11.34 8.99 -2.11
N HIS A 190 -11.66 9.41 -3.35
CA HIS A 190 -11.55 8.55 -4.54
C HIS A 190 -10.25 8.84 -5.30
N ILE A 191 -9.33 7.89 -5.29
CA ILE A 191 -8.00 8.01 -5.88
C ILE A 191 -7.94 7.16 -7.14
N ILE A 192 -7.59 7.77 -8.26
CA ILE A 192 -7.39 7.08 -9.53
C ILE A 192 -5.90 7.11 -9.86
N ARG A 193 -5.33 5.96 -10.19
CA ARG A 193 -3.91 5.79 -10.46
C ARG A 193 -3.68 4.85 -11.64
N PRO A 194 -2.56 4.98 -12.38
CA PRO A 194 -2.25 4.07 -13.45
C PRO A 194 -1.86 2.69 -12.91
N ILE A 195 -2.04 1.66 -13.72
CA ILE A 195 -1.35 0.39 -13.54
C ILE A 195 0.14 0.66 -13.75
N VAL A 196 0.96 0.28 -12.78
CA VAL A 196 2.42 0.32 -12.93
C VAL A 196 2.88 -1.05 -13.42
N ARG A 197 3.70 -1.04 -14.46
CA ARG A 197 4.22 -2.23 -15.12
C ARG A 197 5.30 -2.89 -14.25
N ARG A 198 4.85 -3.73 -13.30
CA ARG A 198 5.68 -4.51 -12.38
C ARG A 198 4.90 -5.75 -11.92
N GLY A 199 5.60 -6.83 -11.60
CA GLY A 199 4.99 -8.10 -11.19
C GLY A 199 4.08 -8.66 -12.27
N ARG A 200 2.87 -9.09 -11.92
CA ARG A 200 1.91 -9.63 -12.92
C ARG A 200 1.48 -8.62 -13.99
N ALA A 201 1.51 -7.33 -13.70
CA ALA A 201 1.24 -6.32 -14.72
C ALA A 201 2.31 -6.35 -15.83
N ASP A 202 3.58 -6.56 -15.47
CA ASP A 202 4.67 -6.69 -16.43
C ASP A 202 4.55 -7.96 -17.28
N GLU A 203 4.25 -9.10 -16.65
CA GLU A 203 4.02 -10.37 -17.36
C GLU A 203 2.87 -10.31 -18.38
N ARG A 204 1.89 -9.44 -18.15
CA ARG A 204 0.69 -9.28 -18.97
C ARG A 204 0.71 -8.07 -19.89
N ASP A 205 1.83 -7.37 -19.95
CA ASP A 205 1.99 -6.16 -20.78
C ASP A 205 0.98 -5.04 -20.41
N LEU A 206 0.67 -4.89 -19.11
CA LEU A 206 -0.33 -3.95 -18.62
C LEU A 206 0.33 -2.71 -17.99
N GLY A 207 -0.25 -1.54 -18.28
CA GLY A 207 0.07 -0.29 -17.59
C GLY A 207 1.29 0.44 -18.14
N VAL A 208 1.82 1.36 -17.32
CA VAL A 208 2.90 2.27 -17.68
C VAL A 208 4.22 1.87 -17.03
N PHE A 209 5.32 2.13 -17.71
CA PHE A 209 6.64 2.05 -17.10
C PHE A 209 6.81 3.24 -16.14
N ALA A 210 7.15 2.95 -14.90
CA ALA A 210 7.61 3.96 -13.96
C ALA A 210 9.14 3.91 -13.93
N ILE A 211 9.79 5.01 -14.24
CA ILE A 211 11.22 5.18 -14.01
C ILE A 211 11.45 5.67 -12.59
N ALA A 212 12.67 5.50 -12.06
CA ALA A 212 12.95 5.77 -10.66
C ALA A 212 12.57 7.20 -10.21
N ARG A 213 12.76 8.22 -11.06
CA ARG A 213 12.36 9.60 -10.76
C ARG A 213 10.85 9.80 -10.62
N ASP A 214 10.02 8.90 -11.20
CA ASP A 214 8.57 8.98 -11.12
C ASP A 214 8.04 8.30 -9.84
N ILE A 215 8.92 7.58 -9.13
CA ILE A 215 8.62 6.84 -7.90
C ILE A 215 9.10 7.67 -6.73
N PRO A 216 8.20 8.11 -5.82
CA PRO A 216 8.63 8.78 -4.61
C PRO A 216 9.66 7.95 -3.84
N SER A 217 10.73 8.59 -3.35
CA SER A 217 11.80 7.96 -2.57
C SER A 217 11.30 7.62 -1.15
N GLU A 218 10.18 6.88 -1.06
CA GLU A 218 9.58 6.46 0.20
C GLU A 218 10.26 5.19 0.72
N LEU A 219 10.25 5.01 2.04
CA LEU A 219 10.77 3.83 2.69
C LEU A 219 9.67 2.77 2.78
N THR A 220 9.95 1.55 2.32
CA THR A 220 9.07 0.40 2.50
C THR A 220 9.73 -0.65 3.38
N ILE A 221 9.02 -1.08 4.42
CA ILE A 221 9.45 -2.16 5.32
C ILE A 221 8.60 -3.41 5.05
N ALA A 222 9.24 -4.54 4.89
CA ALA A 222 8.63 -5.85 4.73
C ALA A 222 9.34 -6.90 5.60
N ALA A 223 8.82 -8.11 5.67
CA ALA A 223 9.40 -9.19 6.49
C ALA A 223 10.85 -9.55 6.12
N ASP A 224 11.26 -9.30 4.87
CA ASP A 224 12.57 -9.67 4.34
C ASP A 224 13.56 -8.51 4.23
N GLY A 225 13.18 -7.31 4.66
CA GLY A 225 14.06 -6.14 4.59
C GLY A 225 13.32 -4.84 4.34
N ALA A 226 14.10 -3.81 4.08
CA ALA A 226 13.66 -2.48 3.72
C ALA A 226 13.97 -2.19 2.24
N PHE A 227 13.03 -1.56 1.57
CA PHE A 227 13.05 -1.35 0.12
C PHE A 227 12.82 0.12 -0.21
N TRP A 228 13.31 0.56 -1.35
CA TRP A 228 13.05 1.87 -1.89
C TRP A 228 11.73 1.92 -2.66
N GLY A 229 10.99 3.02 -2.48
CA GLY A 229 9.72 3.28 -3.14
C GLY A 229 8.53 2.66 -2.41
N SER A 230 7.33 3.03 -2.84
CA SER A 230 6.07 2.58 -2.24
C SER A 230 5.59 1.21 -2.75
N PHE A 231 6.31 0.59 -3.67
CA PHE A 231 5.82 -0.61 -4.37
C PHE A 231 6.09 -1.92 -3.64
N GLY A 232 7.06 -1.94 -2.74
CA GLY A 232 7.48 -3.16 -2.07
C GLY A 232 8.10 -4.21 -3.02
N PRO A 233 8.54 -5.32 -2.48
CA PRO A 233 9.15 -6.38 -3.27
C PRO A 233 8.11 -7.19 -4.04
N THR A 234 8.49 -7.63 -5.24
CA THR A 234 7.77 -8.67 -5.98
C THR A 234 8.22 -10.04 -5.49
N VAL A 235 7.28 -10.97 -5.27
CA VAL A 235 7.59 -12.36 -4.90
C VAL A 235 7.20 -13.28 -6.05
N ARG A 236 8.16 -13.60 -6.92
CA ARG A 236 7.95 -14.41 -8.10
C ARG A 236 8.41 -15.84 -7.88
N ALA A 237 7.52 -16.81 -8.06
CA ALA A 237 7.80 -18.24 -7.87
C ALA A 237 8.54 -18.54 -6.54
N GLY A 238 8.13 -17.89 -5.44
CA GLY A 238 8.75 -18.03 -4.13
C GLY A 238 10.09 -17.31 -3.96
N ARG A 239 10.58 -16.61 -4.98
CA ARG A 239 11.81 -15.79 -4.90
C ARG A 239 11.45 -14.32 -4.76
N LEU A 240 12.12 -13.68 -3.81
CA LEU A 240 12.01 -12.25 -3.58
C LEU A 240 12.84 -11.50 -4.63
N ASP A 241 12.23 -10.56 -5.32
CA ASP A 241 12.94 -9.59 -6.14
C ASP A 241 13.63 -8.57 -5.23
N THR A 242 14.91 -8.34 -5.45
CA THR A 242 15.75 -7.48 -4.62
C THR A 242 16.24 -6.23 -5.33
N ASP A 243 15.67 -5.90 -6.48
CA ASP A 243 16.04 -4.72 -7.28
C ASP A 243 15.91 -3.39 -6.51
N LEU A 244 14.97 -3.32 -5.57
CA LEU A 244 14.73 -2.14 -4.73
C LEU A 244 15.21 -2.33 -3.28
N LEU A 245 15.94 -3.40 -2.97
CA LEU A 245 16.39 -3.70 -1.60
C LEU A 245 17.46 -2.72 -1.15
N LEU A 246 17.19 -2.00 -0.06
CA LEU A 246 18.16 -1.11 0.60
C LEU A 246 18.99 -1.86 1.63
N THR A 247 18.34 -2.64 2.49
CA THR A 247 18.98 -3.42 3.56
C THR A 247 18.07 -4.55 4.05
N ARG A 248 18.67 -5.60 4.62
CA ARG A 248 17.92 -6.67 5.28
C ARG A 248 17.51 -6.31 6.71
N THR A 249 18.09 -5.28 7.30
CA THR A 249 17.77 -4.81 8.64
C THR A 249 16.53 -3.91 8.58
N ILE A 250 15.51 -4.24 9.35
CA ILE A 250 14.26 -3.46 9.41
C ILE A 250 14.14 -2.62 10.68
N LEU A 251 14.83 -3.01 11.76
CA LEU A 251 14.86 -2.31 13.05
C LEU A 251 16.31 -2.30 13.61
N PRO A 252 16.72 -1.24 14.30
CA PRO A 252 15.97 0.01 14.49
C PRO A 252 15.73 0.73 13.15
N LEU A 253 14.60 1.43 13.02
CA LEU A 253 14.16 2.06 11.76
C LEU A 253 15.14 3.11 11.23
N SER A 254 15.98 3.67 12.10
CA SER A 254 17.04 4.60 11.71
C SER A 254 18.06 3.96 10.73
N VAL A 255 18.24 2.64 10.78
CA VAL A 255 19.16 1.92 9.86
C VAL A 255 18.62 1.94 8.42
N PRO A 256 17.42 1.44 8.13
CA PRO A 256 16.88 1.49 6.77
C PRO A 256 16.60 2.92 6.30
N ALA A 257 16.18 3.83 7.18
CA ALA A 257 15.99 5.23 6.83
C ALA A 257 17.31 5.92 6.42
N SER A 258 18.41 5.60 7.11
CA SER A 258 19.75 6.08 6.75
C SER A 258 20.22 5.50 5.41
N ALA A 259 19.91 4.23 5.12
CA ALA A 259 20.21 3.61 3.83
C ALA A 259 19.43 4.27 2.68
N LEU A 260 18.15 4.58 2.91
CA LEU A 260 17.34 5.34 1.94
C LEU A 260 17.96 6.72 1.68
N LEU A 261 18.28 7.48 2.72
CA LEU A 261 18.87 8.81 2.60
C LEU A 261 20.22 8.77 1.84
N ALA A 262 21.06 7.77 2.14
CA ALA A 262 22.33 7.57 1.43
C ALA A 262 22.11 7.30 -0.05
N THR A 263 21.10 6.51 -0.39
CA THR A 263 20.73 6.21 -1.78
C THR A 263 20.24 7.47 -2.50
N VAL A 264 19.35 8.25 -1.89
CA VAL A 264 18.83 9.51 -2.46
C VAL A 264 19.96 10.50 -2.71
N ARG A 265 20.88 10.69 -1.76
CA ARG A 265 22.01 11.62 -1.90
C ARG A 265 23.10 11.10 -2.84
N GLY A 266 23.20 9.81 -3.03
CA GLY A 266 24.15 9.18 -3.96
C GLY A 266 23.70 9.12 -5.41
N LEU A 267 22.44 9.45 -5.69
CA LEU A 267 21.93 9.55 -7.05
C LEU A 267 22.50 10.81 -7.72
N PRO A 268 23.13 10.71 -8.90
CA PRO A 268 23.59 11.90 -9.64
C PRO A 268 22.41 12.80 -9.99
N GLU A 269 22.58 14.12 -9.90
CA GLU A 269 21.58 15.10 -10.39
C GLU A 269 21.26 14.81 -11.86
N GLY A 270 20.00 14.60 -12.17
CA GLY A 270 19.52 14.28 -13.53
C GLY A 270 19.85 12.88 -14.02
N ALA A 271 20.41 12.02 -13.17
CA ALA A 271 20.58 10.60 -13.52
C ALA A 271 19.20 9.97 -13.71
N ASP A 272 19.04 9.34 -14.86
CA ASP A 272 18.02 8.34 -15.07
C ASP A 272 18.39 7.15 -14.16
N ALA A 273 17.95 7.24 -12.91
CA ALA A 273 18.21 6.22 -11.91
C ALA A 273 17.28 5.04 -12.18
N SER A 274 17.44 4.42 -13.33
CA SER A 274 16.88 3.10 -13.56
C SER A 274 17.64 2.14 -12.63
N LEU A 275 17.12 1.95 -11.40
CA LEU A 275 17.60 0.92 -10.49
C LEU A 275 17.29 -0.50 -11.03
N GLY A 276 17.39 -0.68 -12.35
CA GLY A 276 17.08 -1.96 -12.97
C GLY A 276 15.61 -2.36 -12.88
N ILE A 277 14.70 -1.42 -12.68
CA ILE A 277 13.26 -1.63 -12.85
C ILE A 277 13.01 -1.79 -14.36
N ARG A 278 13.26 -2.98 -14.87
CA ARG A 278 12.91 -3.41 -16.22
C ARG A 278 11.65 -4.24 -16.19
#